data_23ea434ed82f605c99c6f07e2461bbab
#
_entry.id   23ea434ed82f605c99c6f07e2461bbab
#
_cell.length_a   1.000
_cell.length_b   1.000
_cell.length_c   1.000
_cell.angle_alpha   90.00
_cell.angle_beta   90.00
_cell.angle_gamma   90.00
#
_symmetry.space_group_name_H-M   'P 1'
#
loop_
_entity.id
_entity.type
_entity.pdbx_description
1 polymer ?
#
loop_
_entity_poly.entity_id
_entity_poly.type
_entity_poly.pdbx_seq_one_letter_code
_entity_poly.pdbx_strand_id
1 'polypeptide(L)'
;LNVDMTANTYTLVKTDWGVIGDATPGGWDSDQNMTYDETEGVWSIIVEMGTGSFKFRANDDWALDYGDTGADGILNQGGDNIAITEPGKYLIKMKLGAPDYTYSVEKFSSDERGMFYTDGQSLEIADIFEFTEGYAVTKFKNLTSAGAVGSDLTFPDTDYPVFRLADAYLMYAEATLRGGSGGDAGIALSLINQLRERAYGDDGGNITADELTLDFILDERARELYWEGHRRTDLIRYGKFSNTDYLWPWKGGVEEGIAVDSKYDLLPIPASDIGANPGLKQNPGY
;
A
#
# COMPACT_ATOMS: atom_id res chain seq x y z
N LEU A 1 2.96 -14.73 -32.64
CA LEU A 1 3.23 -14.96 -34.05
C LEU A 1 4.61 -15.63 -34.20
N ASN A 2 4.62 -16.90 -34.61
CA ASN A 2 5.86 -17.57 -34.99
C ASN A 2 6.06 -17.47 -36.49
N VAL A 3 7.24 -17.01 -36.91
CA VAL A 3 7.60 -16.85 -38.34
C VAL A 3 8.78 -17.74 -38.63
N ASP A 4 8.60 -18.71 -39.52
CA ASP A 4 9.70 -19.50 -40.08
C ASP A 4 10.18 -18.81 -41.38
N MET A 5 11.30 -18.13 -41.29
CA MET A 5 11.90 -17.40 -42.42
C MET A 5 12.49 -18.32 -43.47
N THR A 6 12.77 -19.59 -43.13
CA THR A 6 13.31 -20.58 -44.08
C THR A 6 12.20 -21.19 -44.91
N ALA A 7 11.08 -21.53 -44.28
CA ALA A 7 9.92 -22.11 -44.93
C ALA A 7 8.95 -21.06 -45.49
N ASN A 8 9.15 -19.77 -45.21
CA ASN A 8 8.21 -18.66 -45.50
C ASN A 8 6.80 -18.93 -44.98
N THR A 9 6.69 -19.49 -43.78
CA THR A 9 5.40 -19.77 -43.14
C THR A 9 5.32 -19.04 -41.78
N TYR A 10 4.07 -18.84 -41.34
CA TYR A 10 3.84 -18.34 -39.97
C TYR A 10 2.72 -19.11 -39.29
N THR A 11 2.79 -19.17 -37.96
CA THR A 11 1.67 -19.65 -37.15
C THR A 11 1.29 -18.54 -36.15
N LEU A 12 -0.02 -18.38 -35.96
CA LEU A 12 -0.57 -17.49 -34.93
C LEU A 12 -1.19 -18.37 -33.82
N VAL A 13 -0.63 -18.30 -32.65
CA VAL A 13 -1.14 -19.00 -31.47
C VAL A 13 -1.50 -17.96 -30.42
N LYS A 14 -2.74 -18.01 -29.92
CA LYS A 14 -3.09 -17.25 -28.73
C LYS A 14 -2.48 -17.98 -27.54
N THR A 15 -1.73 -17.26 -26.71
CA THR A 15 -1.11 -17.80 -25.51
C THR A 15 -1.67 -17.08 -24.29
N ASP A 16 -2.06 -17.86 -23.29
CA ASP A 16 -2.23 -17.40 -21.91
C ASP A 16 -1.01 -17.93 -21.13
N TRP A 17 -0.39 -17.07 -20.32
CA TRP A 17 0.84 -17.41 -19.63
C TRP A 17 0.62 -17.59 -18.14
N GLY A 18 1.36 -18.53 -17.56
CA GLY A 18 1.42 -18.78 -16.14
C GLY A 18 2.83 -19.06 -15.66
N VAL A 19 3.02 -19.00 -14.35
CA VAL A 19 4.23 -19.48 -13.66
C VAL A 19 3.94 -20.80 -12.99
N ILE A 20 4.86 -21.75 -13.11
CA ILE A 20 4.76 -23.11 -12.58
C ILE A 20 6.10 -23.54 -12.02
N GLY A 21 6.11 -24.24 -10.89
CA GLY A 21 7.33 -24.71 -10.27
C GLY A 21 7.18 -25.03 -8.79
N ASP A 22 8.14 -25.71 -8.22
CA ASP A 22 8.14 -26.08 -6.80
C ASP A 22 8.19 -24.87 -5.85
N ALA A 23 8.57 -23.69 -6.34
CA ALA A 23 8.44 -22.44 -5.61
C ALA A 23 7.01 -21.87 -5.62
N THR A 24 6.12 -22.26 -6.55
CA THR A 24 4.76 -21.74 -6.64
C THR A 24 3.78 -22.52 -5.75
N PRO A 25 2.62 -21.94 -5.36
CA PRO A 25 1.61 -22.64 -4.57
C PRO A 25 1.07 -23.92 -5.22
N GLY A 26 1.06 -23.96 -6.56
CA GLY A 26 0.60 -25.12 -7.35
C GLY A 26 1.66 -26.18 -7.59
N GLY A 27 2.90 -25.94 -7.20
CA GLY A 27 4.01 -26.82 -7.52
C GLY A 27 4.18 -26.99 -9.04
N TRP A 28 4.61 -28.17 -9.47
CA TRP A 28 4.70 -28.53 -10.89
C TRP A 28 3.39 -29.09 -11.46
N ASP A 29 2.29 -29.07 -10.67
CA ASP A 29 1.00 -29.65 -11.05
C ASP A 29 0.05 -28.65 -11.69
N SER A 30 0.09 -27.37 -11.26
CA SER A 30 -0.82 -26.33 -11.77
C SER A 30 -0.17 -24.96 -11.87
N ASP A 31 -0.48 -24.26 -12.96
CA ASP A 31 -0.01 -22.90 -13.22
C ASP A 31 -0.67 -21.88 -12.31
N GLN A 32 0.06 -20.83 -12.01
CA GLN A 32 -0.48 -19.58 -11.49
C GLN A 32 -0.59 -18.60 -12.65
N ASN A 33 -1.82 -18.29 -13.07
CA ASN A 33 -2.09 -17.54 -14.29
C ASN A 33 -1.65 -16.08 -14.18
N MET A 34 -0.95 -15.58 -15.19
CA MET A 34 -0.53 -14.20 -15.34
C MET A 34 -1.61 -13.38 -16.03
N THR A 35 -1.58 -12.07 -15.83
CA THR A 35 -2.44 -11.10 -16.52
C THR A 35 -1.60 -10.27 -17.48
N TYR A 36 -2.11 -10.03 -18.68
CA TYR A 36 -1.45 -9.16 -19.66
C TYR A 36 -1.84 -7.70 -19.43
N ASP A 37 -0.84 -6.84 -19.27
CA ASP A 37 -0.99 -5.39 -19.25
C ASP A 37 -0.72 -4.83 -20.64
N GLU A 38 -1.77 -4.35 -21.30
CA GLU A 38 -1.69 -3.78 -22.67
C GLU A 38 -0.90 -2.47 -22.71
N THR A 39 -0.85 -1.72 -21.60
CA THR A 39 -0.16 -0.43 -21.52
C THR A 39 1.35 -0.61 -21.42
N GLU A 40 1.78 -1.53 -20.56
CA GLU A 40 3.20 -1.86 -20.39
C GLU A 40 3.69 -2.90 -21.41
N GLY A 41 2.79 -3.65 -22.03
CA GLY A 41 3.12 -4.72 -22.97
C GLY A 41 3.77 -5.93 -22.31
N VAL A 42 3.40 -6.23 -21.07
CA VAL A 42 3.97 -7.30 -20.26
C VAL A 42 2.90 -8.22 -19.67
N TRP A 43 3.26 -9.47 -19.44
CA TRP A 43 2.53 -10.37 -18.57
C TRP A 43 3.02 -10.19 -17.14
N SER A 44 2.13 -10.15 -16.17
CA SER A 44 2.49 -9.97 -14.77
C SER A 44 1.63 -10.81 -13.83
N ILE A 45 2.20 -11.16 -12.67
CA ILE A 45 1.50 -11.81 -11.57
C ILE A 45 2.14 -11.39 -10.24
N ILE A 46 1.30 -11.23 -9.21
CA ILE A 46 1.76 -11.19 -7.82
C ILE A 46 1.41 -12.53 -7.19
N VAL A 47 2.40 -13.24 -6.69
CA VAL A 47 2.24 -14.61 -6.20
C VAL A 47 3.11 -14.87 -4.98
N GLU A 48 2.58 -15.65 -4.01
CA GLU A 48 3.38 -16.17 -2.90
C GLU A 48 4.29 -17.29 -3.41
N MET A 49 5.59 -17.15 -3.17
CA MET A 49 6.60 -18.11 -3.59
C MET A 49 7.30 -18.72 -2.37
N GLY A 50 7.50 -20.03 -2.41
CA GLY A 50 8.42 -20.73 -1.52
C GLY A 50 9.85 -20.67 -2.04
N THR A 51 10.80 -21.20 -1.27
CA THR A 51 12.14 -21.49 -1.79
C THR A 51 12.06 -22.65 -2.78
N GLY A 52 12.69 -22.50 -3.95
CA GLY A 52 12.63 -23.50 -5.03
C GLY A 52 12.90 -22.86 -6.37
N SER A 53 12.15 -23.27 -7.39
CA SER A 53 12.30 -22.75 -8.74
C SER A 53 10.96 -22.71 -9.48
N PHE A 54 10.92 -21.95 -10.58
CA PHE A 54 9.76 -21.87 -11.44
C PHE A 54 10.16 -21.72 -12.92
N LYS A 55 9.19 -21.85 -13.81
CA LYS A 55 9.27 -21.55 -15.24
C LYS A 55 8.02 -20.81 -15.67
N PHE A 56 8.09 -20.16 -16.82
CA PHE A 56 6.90 -19.65 -17.52
C PHE A 56 6.38 -20.74 -18.44
N ARG A 57 5.06 -20.98 -18.42
CA ARG A 57 4.40 -21.98 -19.27
C ARG A 57 3.17 -21.36 -19.93
N ALA A 58 2.96 -21.69 -21.22
CA ALA A 58 1.82 -21.21 -21.98
C ALA A 58 0.70 -22.24 -22.03
N ASN A 59 -0.55 -21.79 -21.85
CA ASN A 59 -1.77 -22.58 -22.05
C ASN A 59 -1.81 -23.88 -21.20
N ASP A 60 -1.24 -23.86 -20.00
CA ASP A 60 -1.16 -25.02 -19.08
C ASP A 60 -0.54 -26.27 -19.73
N ASP A 61 0.32 -26.10 -20.76
CA ASP A 61 0.91 -27.19 -21.53
C ASP A 61 2.42 -27.00 -21.72
N TRP A 62 3.19 -28.08 -21.62
CA TRP A 62 4.65 -28.08 -21.79
C TRP A 62 5.13 -27.97 -23.24
N ALA A 63 4.22 -27.85 -24.21
CA ALA A 63 4.58 -27.59 -25.60
C ALA A 63 5.28 -26.25 -25.82
N LEU A 64 5.04 -25.29 -24.92
CA LEU A 64 5.69 -23.98 -24.96
C LEU A 64 5.95 -23.49 -23.53
N ASP A 65 7.21 -23.56 -23.11
CA ASP A 65 7.70 -23.07 -21.84
C ASP A 65 8.96 -22.23 -22.02
N TYR A 66 9.23 -21.34 -21.06
CA TYR A 66 10.45 -20.55 -20.98
C TYR A 66 11.06 -20.63 -19.59
N GLY A 67 12.39 -20.69 -19.57
CA GLY A 67 13.23 -20.53 -18.39
C GLY A 67 14.44 -19.66 -18.74
N ASP A 68 15.43 -19.62 -17.89
CA ASP A 68 16.63 -18.79 -18.08
C ASP A 68 17.87 -19.67 -18.01
N THR A 69 18.46 -19.98 -19.17
CA THR A 69 19.72 -20.74 -19.23
C THR A 69 20.88 -19.75 -19.17
N GLY A 70 21.54 -19.73 -18.04
CA GLY A 70 22.67 -18.82 -17.79
C GLY A 70 22.39 -17.77 -16.74
N ALA A 71 21.15 -17.65 -16.26
CA ALA A 71 20.73 -16.67 -15.25
C ALA A 71 21.10 -15.21 -15.63
N ASP A 72 20.84 -14.87 -16.90
CA ASP A 72 21.19 -13.59 -17.48
C ASP A 72 19.99 -12.64 -17.68
N GLY A 73 18.78 -13.09 -17.29
CA GLY A 73 17.53 -12.34 -17.44
C GLY A 73 16.89 -12.48 -18.81
N ILE A 74 17.43 -13.32 -19.69
CA ILE A 74 16.92 -13.60 -21.03
C ILE A 74 16.19 -14.95 -21.02
N LEU A 75 14.98 -14.96 -21.49
CA LEU A 75 14.14 -16.16 -21.54
C LEU A 75 14.53 -17.05 -22.75
N ASN A 76 14.81 -18.30 -22.46
CA ASN A 76 15.11 -19.34 -23.44
C ASN A 76 13.96 -20.35 -23.47
N GLN A 77 13.47 -20.71 -24.66
CA GLN A 77 12.47 -21.78 -24.81
C GLN A 77 13.06 -23.11 -24.30
N GLY A 78 12.35 -23.78 -23.39
CA GLY A 78 12.86 -24.97 -22.73
C GLY A 78 14.06 -24.75 -21.80
N GLY A 79 14.37 -23.46 -21.47
CA GLY A 79 15.51 -23.07 -20.65
C GLY A 79 15.48 -23.60 -19.21
N ASP A 80 16.52 -23.32 -18.45
CA ASP A 80 16.68 -23.79 -17.07
C ASP A 80 15.64 -23.13 -16.13
N ASN A 81 15.36 -23.78 -15.02
CA ASN A 81 14.44 -23.26 -14.02
C ASN A 81 15.01 -21.99 -13.36
N ILE A 82 14.15 -21.00 -13.13
CA ILE A 82 14.48 -19.73 -12.46
C ILE A 82 14.37 -19.93 -10.94
N ALA A 83 15.44 -19.65 -10.20
CA ALA A 83 15.51 -19.90 -8.78
C ALA A 83 14.84 -18.81 -7.94
N ILE A 84 14.12 -19.20 -6.90
CA ILE A 84 13.65 -18.37 -5.79
C ILE A 84 14.42 -18.82 -4.53
N THR A 85 15.27 -17.95 -4.00
CA THR A 85 16.14 -18.26 -2.86
C THR A 85 15.53 -17.95 -1.51
N GLU A 86 14.55 -17.07 -1.46
CA GLU A 86 13.84 -16.67 -0.24
C GLU A 86 12.33 -16.77 -0.44
N PRO A 87 11.58 -17.28 0.54
CA PRO A 87 10.12 -17.28 0.46
C PRO A 87 9.57 -15.86 0.58
N GLY A 88 8.38 -15.62 0.01
CA GLY A 88 7.69 -14.34 0.10
C GLY A 88 6.78 -14.08 -1.08
N LYS A 89 6.16 -12.92 -1.07
CA LYS A 89 5.32 -12.44 -2.16
C LYS A 89 6.19 -11.79 -3.23
N TYR A 90 5.99 -12.13 -4.48
CA TYR A 90 6.78 -11.63 -5.61
C TYR A 90 5.89 -11.05 -6.70
N LEU A 91 6.32 -9.91 -7.26
CA LEU A 91 5.86 -9.43 -8.56
C LEU A 91 6.76 -10.01 -9.64
N ILE A 92 6.19 -10.86 -10.47
CA ILE A 92 6.87 -11.47 -11.61
C ILE A 92 6.32 -10.85 -12.87
N LYS A 93 7.20 -10.32 -13.71
CA LYS A 93 6.86 -9.76 -15.02
C LYS A 93 7.58 -10.53 -16.12
N MET A 94 6.91 -10.75 -17.25
CA MET A 94 7.48 -11.35 -18.45
C MET A 94 7.17 -10.46 -19.66
N LYS A 95 8.20 -10.14 -20.43
CA LYS A 95 8.10 -9.32 -21.65
C LYS A 95 8.51 -10.13 -22.86
N LEU A 96 7.56 -10.38 -23.74
CA LEU A 96 7.74 -11.13 -24.99
C LEU A 96 7.90 -10.13 -26.16
N GLY A 97 9.05 -9.50 -26.27
CA GLY A 97 9.35 -8.50 -27.29
C GLY A 97 10.77 -8.63 -27.84
N ALA A 98 10.93 -8.30 -29.13
CA ALA A 98 12.26 -8.29 -29.77
C ALA A 98 13.17 -7.19 -29.16
N PRO A 99 14.52 -7.36 -29.13
CA PRO A 99 15.22 -8.50 -29.69
C PRO A 99 15.15 -9.76 -28.79
N ASP A 100 15.00 -9.62 -27.47
CA ASP A 100 15.07 -10.71 -26.50
C ASP A 100 13.80 -10.74 -25.65
N TYR A 101 13.35 -11.94 -25.28
CA TYR A 101 12.33 -12.11 -24.27
C TYR A 101 12.98 -12.01 -22.89
N THR A 102 12.39 -11.20 -22.02
CA THR A 102 12.97 -10.91 -20.70
C THR A 102 11.95 -11.08 -19.58
N TYR A 103 12.43 -11.15 -18.35
CA TYR A 103 11.59 -11.19 -17.18
C TYR A 103 12.20 -10.39 -16.03
N SER A 104 11.39 -10.05 -15.04
CA SER A 104 11.85 -9.60 -13.73
C SER A 104 11.16 -10.37 -12.62
N VAL A 105 11.86 -10.56 -11.52
CA VAL A 105 11.37 -11.19 -10.28
C VAL A 105 11.75 -10.25 -9.15
N GLU A 106 10.74 -9.56 -8.64
CA GLU A 106 10.93 -8.57 -7.59
C GLU A 106 10.12 -8.97 -6.37
N LYS A 107 10.73 -8.94 -5.17
CA LYS A 107 10.00 -9.18 -3.95
C LYS A 107 8.93 -8.10 -3.80
N PHE A 108 7.68 -8.50 -3.71
CA PHE A 108 6.54 -7.61 -3.63
C PHE A 108 6.11 -7.47 -2.19
N SER A 109 6.39 -6.33 -1.60
CA SER A 109 5.87 -5.95 -0.30
C SER A 109 4.76 -4.92 -0.46
N SER A 110 3.65 -5.14 0.20
CA SER A 110 2.52 -4.21 0.22
C SER A 110 2.26 -3.74 1.63
N ASP A 111 1.94 -2.45 1.77
CA ASP A 111 1.52 -1.90 3.05
C ASP A 111 0.14 -2.43 3.44
N GLU A 112 0.12 -3.42 4.36
CA GLU A 112 -1.12 -4.05 4.83
C GLU A 112 -2.03 -3.12 5.65
N ARG A 113 -1.55 -1.91 5.98
CA ARG A 113 -2.39 -0.88 6.59
C ARG A 113 -3.40 -0.27 5.61
N GLY A 114 -3.26 -0.52 4.31
CA GLY A 114 -4.25 -0.15 3.29
C GLY A 114 -5.57 -0.91 3.41
N MET A 115 -6.20 -0.87 4.59
CA MET A 115 -7.42 -1.63 4.89
C MET A 115 -8.65 -0.91 4.35
N PHE A 116 -8.92 -1.10 3.05
CA PHE A 116 -10.05 -0.50 2.35
C PHE A 116 -10.86 -1.58 1.64
N TYR A 117 -12.19 -1.41 1.63
CA TYR A 117 -13.09 -2.15 0.76
C TYR A 117 -13.28 -1.34 -0.53
N THR A 118 -13.01 -1.96 -1.67
CA THR A 118 -12.95 -1.29 -2.97
C THR A 118 -13.91 -1.87 -4.01
N ASP A 119 -14.52 -3.05 -3.72
CA ASP A 119 -15.39 -3.73 -4.67
C ASP A 119 -16.68 -2.92 -4.92
N GLY A 120 -16.87 -2.52 -6.18
CA GLY A 120 -17.97 -1.66 -6.59
C GLY A 120 -17.87 -0.20 -6.13
N GLN A 121 -16.70 0.24 -5.63
CA GLN A 121 -16.48 1.63 -5.20
C GLN A 121 -15.41 2.31 -6.04
N SER A 122 -15.55 3.62 -6.26
CA SER A 122 -14.52 4.48 -6.86
C SER A 122 -13.63 5.11 -5.80
N LEU A 123 -12.38 5.44 -6.14
CA LEU A 123 -11.52 6.22 -5.26
C LEU A 123 -12.00 7.68 -5.17
N GLU A 124 -12.35 8.25 -6.33
CA GLU A 124 -12.77 9.63 -6.47
C GLU A 124 -14.21 9.81 -5.94
N ILE A 125 -14.45 10.95 -5.28
CA ILE A 125 -15.74 11.34 -4.72
C ILE A 125 -16.20 12.60 -5.45
N ALA A 126 -17.07 12.44 -6.46
CA ALA A 126 -17.70 13.54 -7.18
C ALA A 126 -18.98 14.00 -6.49
N ASP A 127 -19.73 13.08 -5.89
CA ASP A 127 -20.93 13.37 -5.10
C ASP A 127 -20.82 12.77 -3.68
N ILE A 128 -20.74 13.64 -2.67
CA ILE A 128 -20.66 13.21 -1.26
C ILE A 128 -21.90 12.45 -0.76
N PHE A 129 -22.98 12.42 -1.51
CA PHE A 129 -24.19 11.67 -1.19
C PHE A 129 -24.25 10.30 -1.87
N GLU A 130 -23.33 10.02 -2.81
CA GLU A 130 -23.23 8.72 -3.45
C GLU A 130 -22.35 7.78 -2.63
N PHE A 131 -22.98 6.74 -2.06
CA PHE A 131 -22.31 5.84 -1.11
C PHE A 131 -21.22 4.97 -1.75
N THR A 132 -21.26 4.78 -3.05
CA THR A 132 -20.28 3.99 -3.82
C THR A 132 -19.05 4.81 -4.21
N GLU A 133 -19.03 6.10 -3.92
CA GLU A 133 -17.88 6.97 -4.14
C GLU A 133 -17.04 7.13 -2.86
N GLY A 134 -15.74 6.96 -3.01
CA GLY A 134 -14.80 6.80 -1.91
C GLY A 134 -14.71 5.35 -1.41
N TYR A 135 -13.48 4.90 -1.14
CA TYR A 135 -13.24 3.56 -0.58
C TYR A 135 -13.70 3.49 0.89
N ALA A 136 -14.41 2.41 1.24
CA ALA A 136 -14.84 2.20 2.61
C ALA A 136 -13.69 1.72 3.50
N VAL A 137 -13.46 2.42 4.62
CA VAL A 137 -12.41 2.05 5.58
C VAL A 137 -12.84 0.81 6.37
N THR A 138 -11.97 -0.22 6.38
CA THR A 138 -12.19 -1.49 7.08
C THR A 138 -11.18 -1.76 8.20
N LYS A 139 -10.49 -0.73 8.68
CA LYS A 139 -9.49 -0.84 9.75
C LYS A 139 -10.06 -1.41 11.05
N PHE A 140 -11.26 -0.99 11.43
CA PHE A 140 -11.96 -1.51 12.60
C PHE A 140 -13.08 -2.43 12.16
N LYS A 141 -13.03 -3.67 12.63
CA LYS A 141 -14.04 -4.71 12.33
C LYS A 141 -14.53 -5.32 13.63
N ASN A 142 -15.81 -5.70 13.68
CA ASN A 142 -16.36 -6.44 14.80
C ASN A 142 -16.00 -7.93 14.73
N LEU A 143 -14.68 -8.19 14.63
CA LEU A 143 -14.10 -9.52 14.58
C LEU A 143 -12.94 -9.59 15.58
N THR A 144 -12.77 -10.74 16.22
CA THR A 144 -11.58 -11.04 17.01
C THR A 144 -10.35 -11.21 16.11
N SER A 145 -9.15 -11.20 16.68
CA SER A 145 -7.90 -11.50 15.96
C SER A 145 -7.88 -12.89 15.31
N ALA A 146 -8.70 -13.82 15.80
CA ALA A 146 -8.89 -15.15 15.21
C ALA A 146 -10.01 -15.22 14.16
N GLY A 147 -10.61 -14.07 13.79
CA GLY A 147 -11.68 -13.99 12.80
C GLY A 147 -13.08 -14.37 13.32
N ALA A 148 -13.24 -14.64 14.61
CA ALA A 148 -14.58 -14.91 15.17
C ALA A 148 -15.41 -13.61 15.28
N VAL A 149 -16.70 -13.70 15.05
CA VAL A 149 -17.64 -12.58 15.14
C VAL A 149 -17.71 -12.09 16.59
N GLY A 150 -17.83 -10.77 16.77
CA GLY A 150 -18.02 -10.14 18.09
C GLY A 150 -19.31 -10.58 18.77
N SER A 151 -19.43 -10.25 20.06
CA SER A 151 -20.52 -10.71 20.93
C SER A 151 -21.89 -10.14 20.54
N ASP A 152 -21.93 -8.96 19.90
CA ASP A 152 -23.15 -8.28 19.47
C ASP A 152 -22.97 -7.69 18.06
N LEU A 153 -23.99 -7.82 17.20
CA LEU A 153 -23.94 -7.33 15.81
C LEU A 153 -24.12 -5.80 15.69
N THR A 154 -24.67 -5.17 16.71
CA THR A 154 -24.98 -3.73 16.73
C THR A 154 -23.89 -2.93 17.48
N PHE A 155 -23.37 -3.52 18.55
CA PHE A 155 -22.37 -2.92 19.42
C PHE A 155 -21.06 -3.70 19.28
N PRO A 156 -20.07 -3.17 18.54
CA PRO A 156 -18.80 -3.88 18.36
C PRO A 156 -18.01 -3.98 19.66
N ASP A 157 -17.35 -5.11 19.86
CA ASP A 157 -16.43 -5.34 20.99
C ASP A 157 -15.07 -4.65 20.80
N THR A 158 -14.91 -3.85 19.74
CA THR A 158 -13.66 -3.17 19.40
C THR A 158 -13.40 -2.02 20.37
N ASP A 159 -12.28 -2.10 21.08
CA ASP A 159 -11.77 -1.01 21.88
C ASP A 159 -11.18 0.11 21.04
N TYR A 160 -11.38 1.36 21.45
CA TYR A 160 -10.72 2.50 20.83
C TYR A 160 -9.34 2.72 21.45
N PRO A 161 -8.25 2.63 20.68
CA PRO A 161 -6.89 2.82 21.20
C PRO A 161 -6.64 4.31 21.48
N VAL A 162 -6.55 4.70 22.74
CA VAL A 162 -6.20 6.09 23.12
C VAL A 162 -4.70 6.33 22.97
N PHE A 163 -3.88 5.34 23.32
CA PHE A 163 -2.43 5.38 23.21
C PHE A 163 -1.92 4.08 22.61
N ARG A 164 -1.02 4.21 21.64
CA ARG A 164 -0.34 3.08 21.01
C ARG A 164 1.16 3.33 20.91
N LEU A 165 1.95 2.26 20.99
CA LEU A 165 3.40 2.34 20.84
C LEU A 165 3.83 2.98 19.51
N ALA A 166 3.08 2.71 18.43
CA ALA A 166 3.31 3.33 17.12
C ALA A 166 3.24 4.87 17.16
N ASP A 167 2.27 5.44 17.89
CA ASP A 167 2.19 6.89 18.06
C ASP A 167 3.41 7.43 18.82
N ALA A 168 3.86 6.72 19.88
CA ALA A 168 5.07 7.10 20.61
C ALA A 168 6.33 7.08 19.73
N TYR A 169 6.48 6.11 18.83
CA TYR A 169 7.59 6.04 17.88
C TYR A 169 7.56 7.21 16.91
N LEU A 170 6.40 7.50 16.35
CA LEU A 170 6.20 8.63 15.43
C LEU A 170 6.42 9.98 16.14
N MET A 171 5.97 10.12 17.38
CA MET A 171 6.23 11.31 18.20
C MET A 171 7.73 11.50 18.47
N TYR A 172 8.46 10.42 18.81
CA TYR A 172 9.90 10.48 19.00
C TYR A 172 10.63 10.94 17.74
N ALA A 173 10.28 10.35 16.59
CA ALA A 173 10.88 10.71 15.32
C ALA A 173 10.59 12.18 14.95
N GLU A 174 9.35 12.63 15.08
CA GLU A 174 8.99 14.03 14.83
C GLU A 174 9.73 14.99 15.77
N ALA A 175 9.77 14.70 17.07
CA ALA A 175 10.46 15.54 18.04
C ALA A 175 11.97 15.63 17.75
N THR A 176 12.60 14.52 17.36
CA THR A 176 14.00 14.47 16.96
C THR A 176 14.27 15.35 15.75
N LEU A 177 13.46 15.24 14.69
CA LEU A 177 13.61 16.04 13.47
C LEU A 177 13.34 17.54 13.70
N ARG A 178 12.53 17.87 14.71
CA ARG A 178 12.29 19.27 15.15
C ARG A 178 13.39 19.81 16.06
N GLY A 179 14.47 19.05 16.31
CA GLY A 179 15.60 19.45 17.15
C GLY A 179 15.37 19.28 18.65
N GLY A 180 14.50 18.35 19.04
CA GLY A 180 14.27 17.99 20.45
C GLY A 180 15.56 17.53 21.15
N SER A 181 15.78 18.04 22.35
CA SER A 181 16.95 17.67 23.16
C SER A 181 16.93 16.18 23.51
N GLY A 182 18.06 15.49 23.25
CA GLY A 182 18.19 14.05 23.49
C GLY A 182 17.64 13.16 22.38
N GLY A 183 17.17 13.75 21.25
CA GLY A 183 16.79 12.99 20.06
C GLY A 183 18.01 12.44 19.33
N ASP A 184 17.89 11.23 18.78
CA ASP A 184 18.88 10.57 17.93
C ASP A 184 18.24 10.15 16.61
N ALA A 185 18.79 10.64 15.50
CA ALA A 185 18.23 10.40 14.15
C ALA A 185 18.32 8.91 13.72
N GLY A 186 19.36 8.19 14.16
CA GLY A 186 19.49 6.76 13.89
C GLY A 186 18.43 5.94 14.63
N ILE A 187 18.15 6.30 15.88
CA ILE A 187 17.05 5.69 16.63
C ILE A 187 15.71 6.04 15.98
N ALA A 188 15.49 7.29 15.59
CA ALA A 188 14.26 7.71 14.92
C ALA A 188 14.02 6.89 13.65
N LEU A 189 15.04 6.75 12.78
CA LEU A 189 14.96 5.92 11.58
C LEU A 189 14.64 4.46 11.90
N SER A 190 15.32 3.88 12.89
CA SER A 190 15.08 2.50 13.31
C SER A 190 13.64 2.27 13.79
N LEU A 191 13.08 3.21 14.58
CA LEU A 191 11.71 3.11 15.07
C LEU A 191 10.67 3.20 13.94
N ILE A 192 10.90 4.07 12.96
CA ILE A 192 10.03 4.18 11.78
C ILE A 192 10.11 2.89 10.94
N ASN A 193 11.31 2.38 10.69
CA ASN A 193 11.48 1.14 9.93
C ASN A 193 10.85 -0.07 10.65
N GLN A 194 10.90 -0.16 11.97
CA GLN A 194 10.17 -1.19 12.72
C GLN A 194 8.64 -1.13 12.50
N LEU A 195 8.04 0.07 12.41
CA LEU A 195 6.62 0.19 12.08
C LEU A 195 6.34 -0.26 10.65
N ARG A 196 7.23 0.07 9.72
CA ARG A 196 7.11 -0.29 8.32
C ARG A 196 7.33 -1.79 8.10
N GLU A 197 8.34 -2.40 8.71
CA GLU A 197 8.56 -3.86 8.67
C GLU A 197 7.33 -4.64 9.19
N ARG A 198 6.70 -4.17 10.27
CA ARG A 198 5.44 -4.76 10.72
C ARG A 198 4.32 -4.60 9.69
N ALA A 199 4.23 -3.44 9.02
CA ALA A 199 3.18 -3.11 8.08
C ALA A 199 3.35 -3.81 6.72
N TYR A 200 4.59 -4.05 6.32
CA TYR A 200 4.93 -4.69 5.03
C TYR A 200 5.20 -6.19 5.17
N GLY A 201 5.40 -6.68 6.41
CA GLY A 201 5.78 -8.07 6.68
C GLY A 201 7.26 -8.37 6.42
N ASP A 202 8.00 -7.41 5.86
CA ASP A 202 9.44 -7.49 5.57
C ASP A 202 10.08 -6.09 5.54
N ASP A 203 11.36 -6.00 5.15
CA ASP A 203 12.13 -4.77 5.04
C ASP A 203 11.92 -3.99 3.73
N GLY A 204 11.11 -4.50 2.78
CA GLY A 204 10.85 -3.86 1.48
C GLY A 204 10.17 -2.50 1.58
N GLY A 205 9.54 -2.21 2.72
CA GLY A 205 8.99 -0.89 3.03
C GLY A 205 9.94 0.06 3.74
N ASN A 206 11.17 -0.34 4.09
CA ASN A 206 12.09 0.48 4.87
C ASN A 206 12.54 1.73 4.10
N ILE A 207 12.78 2.80 4.87
CA ILE A 207 13.28 4.07 4.35
C ILE A 207 14.73 4.28 4.74
N THR A 208 15.40 5.13 3.98
CA THR A 208 16.75 5.62 4.25
C THR A 208 16.75 6.86 5.14
N ALA A 209 17.93 7.26 5.63
CA ALA A 209 18.06 8.47 6.45
C ALA A 209 17.67 9.75 5.70
N ASP A 210 17.90 9.81 4.39
CA ASP A 210 17.58 10.98 3.56
C ASP A 210 16.06 11.12 3.32
N GLU A 211 15.31 10.02 3.39
CA GLU A 211 13.86 10.00 3.25
C GLU A 211 13.15 10.33 4.56
N LEU A 212 13.84 10.25 5.72
CA LEU A 212 13.29 10.57 7.01
C LEU A 212 13.13 12.09 7.18
N THR A 213 12.03 12.63 6.71
CA THR A 213 11.67 14.05 6.76
C THR A 213 10.42 14.31 7.58
N LEU A 214 10.16 15.56 7.97
CA LEU A 214 8.93 15.93 8.66
C LEU A 214 7.69 15.64 7.81
N ASP A 215 7.74 15.89 6.51
CA ASP A 215 6.61 15.58 5.61
C ASP A 215 6.38 14.08 5.51
N PHE A 216 7.45 13.28 5.43
CA PHE A 216 7.34 11.83 5.50
C PHE A 216 6.67 11.36 6.80
N ILE A 217 7.09 11.91 7.96
CA ILE A 217 6.48 11.56 9.26
C ILE A 217 4.99 11.93 9.30
N LEU A 218 4.61 13.09 8.75
CA LEU A 218 3.20 13.49 8.66
C LEU A 218 2.36 12.47 7.86
N ASP A 219 2.91 11.96 6.76
CA ASP A 219 2.25 10.96 5.92
C ASP A 219 2.29 9.56 6.56
N GLU A 220 3.38 9.19 7.23
CA GLU A 220 3.47 7.94 7.97
C GLU A 220 2.47 7.91 9.14
N ARG A 221 2.27 9.02 9.84
CA ARG A 221 1.20 9.18 10.84
C ARG A 221 -0.18 8.98 10.22
N ALA A 222 -0.40 9.47 9.00
CA ALA A 222 -1.67 9.23 8.30
C ALA A 222 -1.87 7.75 7.98
N ARG A 223 -0.84 7.05 7.46
CA ARG A 223 -0.90 5.62 7.16
C ARG A 223 -1.12 4.77 8.41
N GLU A 224 -0.46 5.12 9.51
CA GLU A 224 -0.49 4.34 10.75
C GLU A 224 -1.73 4.62 11.59
N LEU A 225 -2.12 5.90 11.73
CA LEU A 225 -3.08 6.38 12.73
C LEU A 225 -4.41 6.85 12.13
N TYR A 226 -4.68 6.55 10.83
CA TYR A 226 -5.98 6.94 10.26
C TYR A 226 -7.14 6.29 11.02
N TRP A 227 -8.25 7.02 11.13
CA TRP A 227 -9.42 6.65 11.93
C TRP A 227 -9.16 6.53 13.45
N GLU A 228 -8.04 7.09 13.95
CA GLU A 228 -7.75 7.16 15.38
C GLU A 228 -7.80 8.61 15.92
N GLY A 229 -8.40 9.53 15.20
CA GLY A 229 -8.63 10.91 15.66
C GLY A 229 -7.42 11.85 15.61
N HIS A 230 -6.27 11.41 15.08
CA HIS A 230 -5.02 12.20 15.12
C HIS A 230 -4.88 13.22 13.99
N ARG A 231 -5.42 12.94 12.77
CA ARG A 231 -5.08 13.71 11.56
C ARG A 231 -5.30 15.21 11.67
N ARG A 232 -6.41 15.65 12.27
CA ARG A 232 -6.69 17.09 12.45
C ARG A 232 -5.61 17.77 13.29
N THR A 233 -5.25 17.21 14.43
CA THR A 233 -4.24 17.76 15.32
C THR A 233 -2.84 17.73 14.71
N ASP A 234 -2.53 16.71 13.93
CA ASP A 234 -1.28 16.61 13.17
C ASP A 234 -1.19 17.72 12.13
N LEU A 235 -2.21 17.92 11.31
CA LEU A 235 -2.23 18.99 10.30
C LEU A 235 -2.14 20.38 10.92
N ILE A 236 -2.79 20.63 12.07
CA ILE A 236 -2.68 21.90 12.80
C ILE A 236 -1.24 22.10 13.29
N ARG A 237 -0.63 21.10 13.91
CA ARG A 237 0.76 21.15 14.43
C ARG A 237 1.78 21.39 13.32
N TYR A 238 1.52 20.89 12.11
CA TYR A 238 2.32 21.12 10.92
C TYR A 238 1.98 22.42 10.18
N GLY A 239 0.98 23.18 10.65
CA GLY A 239 0.53 24.42 10.02
C GLY A 239 -0.14 24.20 8.66
N LYS A 240 -0.68 23.00 8.40
CA LYS A 240 -1.25 22.60 7.10
C LYS A 240 -2.77 22.47 7.11
N PHE A 241 -3.45 22.68 8.25
CA PHE A 241 -4.88 22.44 8.36
C PHE A 241 -5.73 23.48 7.65
N SER A 242 -5.50 24.77 7.91
CA SER A 242 -6.38 25.84 7.43
C SER A 242 -5.95 26.47 6.11
N ASN A 243 -4.68 26.35 5.71
CA ASN A 243 -4.13 26.99 4.51
C ASN A 243 -4.31 26.16 3.22
N THR A 244 -3.66 26.59 2.13
CA THR A 244 -3.64 25.93 0.81
C THR A 244 -2.50 24.93 0.64
N ASP A 245 -1.56 24.83 1.58
CA ASP A 245 -0.35 23.99 1.43
C ASP A 245 -0.66 22.50 1.49
N TYR A 246 -1.83 22.15 2.04
CA TYR A 246 -2.33 20.80 2.09
C TYR A 246 -3.85 20.79 1.84
N LEU A 247 -4.25 20.44 0.63
CA LEU A 247 -5.64 20.31 0.24
C LEU A 247 -6.00 18.80 0.12
N TRP A 248 -7.22 18.49 0.49
CA TRP A 248 -7.83 17.18 0.27
C TRP A 248 -9.21 17.39 -0.33
N PRO A 249 -9.73 16.41 -1.08
CA PRO A 249 -11.08 16.49 -1.64
C PRO A 249 -12.11 16.89 -0.59
N TRP A 250 -12.99 17.78 -0.96
CA TRP A 250 -14.08 18.30 -0.11
C TRP A 250 -13.64 19.11 1.11
N LYS A 251 -12.36 19.47 1.25
CA LYS A 251 -11.93 20.47 2.24
C LYS A 251 -12.67 21.78 1.99
N GLY A 252 -13.33 22.31 3.05
CA GLY A 252 -14.12 23.53 2.95
C GLY A 252 -15.42 23.39 2.16
N GLY A 253 -15.86 22.17 1.83
CA GLY A 253 -17.11 21.88 1.12
C GLY A 253 -17.04 22.05 -0.39
N VAL A 254 -15.83 22.05 -0.96
CA VAL A 254 -15.58 22.15 -2.41
C VAL A 254 -14.80 20.91 -2.85
N GLU A 255 -15.16 20.33 -3.98
CA GLU A 255 -14.62 19.05 -4.47
C GLU A 255 -13.08 19.05 -4.53
N GLU A 256 -12.47 20.06 -5.09
CA GLU A 256 -11.02 20.20 -5.20
C GLU A 256 -10.34 20.61 -3.89
N GLY A 257 -11.13 20.95 -2.88
CA GLY A 257 -10.64 21.49 -1.61
C GLY A 257 -10.21 22.94 -1.69
N ILE A 258 -10.46 23.71 -0.62
CA ILE A 258 -10.01 25.10 -0.47
C ILE A 258 -9.43 25.34 0.93
N ALA A 259 -8.68 26.43 1.09
CA ALA A 259 -8.31 26.93 2.40
C ALA A 259 -9.56 27.28 3.22
N VAL A 260 -9.49 27.06 4.51
CA VAL A 260 -10.54 27.44 5.47
C VAL A 260 -10.03 28.52 6.42
N ASP A 261 -10.92 29.22 7.10
CA ASP A 261 -10.54 30.25 8.07
C ASP A 261 -9.70 29.64 9.21
N SER A 262 -8.60 30.31 9.58
CA SER A 262 -7.68 29.84 10.63
C SER A 262 -8.33 29.72 12.02
N LYS A 263 -9.50 30.33 12.23
CA LYS A 263 -10.27 30.09 13.46
C LYS A 263 -10.58 28.61 13.66
N TYR A 264 -10.70 27.82 12.57
CA TYR A 264 -10.96 26.39 12.65
C TYR A 264 -9.77 25.57 13.17
N ASP A 265 -8.59 26.17 13.36
CA ASP A 265 -7.48 25.50 14.06
C ASP A 265 -7.79 25.32 15.56
N LEU A 266 -8.67 26.14 16.12
CA LEU A 266 -9.22 25.99 17.47
C LEU A 266 -10.71 25.62 17.40
N LEU A 267 -11.19 24.86 18.38
CA LEU A 267 -12.62 24.61 18.51
C LEU A 267 -13.29 25.73 19.32
N PRO A 268 -14.56 26.08 19.05
CA PRO A 268 -15.28 27.01 19.90
C PRO A 268 -15.51 26.43 21.30
N ILE A 269 -15.49 27.27 22.32
CA ILE A 269 -15.97 26.89 23.64
C ILE A 269 -17.48 26.76 23.56
N PRO A 270 -18.07 25.65 24.04
CA PRO A 270 -19.54 25.48 24.00
C PRO A 270 -20.27 26.64 24.67
N ALA A 271 -21.37 27.09 24.07
CA ALA A 271 -22.16 28.20 24.62
C ALA A 271 -22.71 27.89 26.02
N SER A 272 -23.00 26.61 26.32
CA SER A 272 -23.38 26.15 27.66
C SER A 272 -22.30 26.43 28.71
N ASP A 273 -21.03 26.23 28.36
CA ASP A 273 -19.91 26.41 29.29
C ASP A 273 -19.65 27.91 29.53
N ILE A 274 -19.75 28.73 28.50
CA ILE A 274 -19.67 30.22 28.63
C ILE A 274 -20.82 30.73 29.51
N GLY A 275 -22.03 30.19 29.31
CA GLY A 275 -23.19 30.57 30.10
C GLY A 275 -23.07 30.14 31.57
N ALA A 276 -22.47 28.99 31.85
CA ALA A 276 -22.23 28.51 33.23
C ALA A 276 -21.06 29.20 33.92
N ASN A 277 -20.06 29.70 33.17
CA ASN A 277 -18.87 30.35 33.70
C ASN A 277 -18.60 31.70 32.99
N PRO A 278 -19.09 32.83 33.54
CA PRO A 278 -18.90 34.16 32.94
C PRO A 278 -17.45 34.62 32.83
N GLY A 279 -16.50 33.91 33.47
CA GLY A 279 -15.07 34.18 33.35
C GLY A 279 -14.46 33.64 32.06
N LEU A 280 -15.16 32.73 31.32
CA LEU A 280 -14.70 32.22 30.04
C LEU A 280 -14.89 33.28 28.95
N LYS A 281 -13.88 33.37 28.08
CA LYS A 281 -13.95 34.14 26.83
C LYS A 281 -13.86 33.18 25.66
N GLN A 282 -14.75 33.40 24.70
CA GLN A 282 -14.75 32.60 23.45
C GLN A 282 -13.42 32.77 22.70
N ASN A 283 -13.01 31.68 22.01
CA ASN A 283 -11.87 31.75 21.12
C ASN A 283 -12.09 32.75 19.99
N PRO A 284 -11.01 33.42 19.48
CA PRO A 284 -11.14 34.42 18.42
C PRO A 284 -11.85 33.84 17.17
N GLY A 285 -12.79 34.60 16.62
CA GLY A 285 -13.50 34.24 15.40
C GLY A 285 -14.84 33.47 15.60
N TYR A 286 -15.23 33.21 16.87
CA TYR A 286 -16.49 32.56 17.22
C TYR A 286 -17.40 33.47 18.04
#